data_c36698c2a45b1d49462459427f25bd3e
#
_entry.id   c36698c2a45b1d49462459427f25bd3e
#
_cell.length_a   1.000
_cell.length_b   1.000
_cell.length_c   1.000
_cell.angle_alpha   90.00
_cell.angle_beta   90.00
_cell.angle_gamma   90.00
#
_symmetry.space_group_name_H-M   'P 1'
#
loop_
_entity.id
_entity.type
_entity.pdbx_description
1 polymer ?
#
loop_
_entity_poly.entity_id
_entity_poly.type
_entity_poly.pdbx_seq_one_letter_code
_entity_poly.pdbx_strand_id
1 'polypeptide(L)'
;MAHIIVIDDNDAARGTMRRVLEKAGHQVLEASDGDAGLKLLAETGVTLVITDIFMPGQDGIVTLRRIQKEFPGVRVIAVSGGDSTGRIDLRKDAELLGAARTLRKPFAPAELRRAVEETLALDTR
;
A
#
# COMPACT_ATOMS: atom_id res chain seq x y z
N MET A 1 -7.74 10.11 12.20
CA MET A 1 -8.30 8.83 11.72
C MET A 1 -8.44 8.87 10.21
N ALA A 2 -8.01 7.83 9.54
CA ALA A 2 -8.09 7.75 8.08
C ALA A 2 -8.74 6.45 7.64
N HIS A 3 -9.20 6.41 6.39
CA HIS A 3 -9.66 5.20 5.74
C HIS A 3 -8.55 4.73 4.81
N ILE A 4 -8.16 3.47 4.93
CA ILE A 4 -7.00 2.92 4.23
C ILE A 4 -7.41 1.60 3.56
N ILE A 5 -6.96 1.39 2.33
CA ILE A 5 -7.10 0.10 1.65
C ILE A 5 -5.73 -0.59 1.69
N VAL A 6 -5.69 -1.83 2.15
CA VAL A 6 -4.48 -2.65 2.16
C VAL A 6 -4.63 -3.75 1.12
N ILE A 7 -3.72 -3.79 0.16
CA ILE A 7 -3.70 -4.79 -0.91
C ILE A 7 -2.49 -5.70 -0.70
N ASP A 8 -2.72 -6.97 -0.44
CA ASP A 8 -1.66 -7.96 -0.28
C ASP A 8 -2.27 -9.34 -0.51
N ASP A 9 -1.64 -10.18 -1.31
CA ASP A 9 -2.12 -11.53 -1.57
C ASP A 9 -1.90 -12.49 -0.40
N ASN A 10 -1.03 -12.12 0.55
CA ASN A 10 -0.78 -12.91 1.75
C ASN A 10 -1.77 -12.50 2.84
N ASP A 11 -2.68 -13.41 3.18
CA ASP A 11 -3.75 -13.13 4.15
C ASP A 11 -3.19 -12.76 5.53
N ALA A 12 -2.13 -13.43 5.98
CA ALA A 12 -1.55 -13.18 7.29
C ALA A 12 -0.89 -11.80 7.35
N ALA A 13 -0.12 -11.44 6.31
CA ALA A 13 0.54 -10.15 6.23
C ALA A 13 -0.51 -9.01 6.16
N ARG A 14 -1.53 -9.20 5.34
CA ARG A 14 -2.61 -8.22 5.18
C ARG A 14 -3.35 -8.00 6.50
N GLY A 15 -3.68 -9.09 7.18
CA GLY A 15 -4.37 -9.02 8.48
C GLY A 15 -3.52 -8.37 9.56
N THR A 16 -2.21 -8.60 9.55
CA THR A 16 -1.29 -7.96 10.49
C THR A 16 -1.26 -6.45 10.28
N MET A 17 -1.15 -6.01 9.04
CA MET A 17 -1.18 -4.58 8.73
C MET A 17 -2.50 -3.95 9.17
N ARG A 18 -3.60 -4.62 8.91
CA ARG A 18 -4.91 -4.14 9.34
C ARG A 18 -4.97 -3.94 10.85
N ARG A 19 -4.53 -4.94 11.62
CA ARG A 19 -4.57 -4.84 13.08
C ARG A 19 -3.72 -3.68 13.61
N VAL A 20 -2.54 -3.49 13.06
CA VAL A 20 -1.65 -2.40 13.45
C VAL A 20 -2.32 -1.05 13.19
N LEU A 21 -2.92 -0.89 12.04
CA LEU A 21 -3.52 0.38 11.64
C LEU A 21 -4.83 0.65 12.38
N GLU A 22 -5.64 -0.38 12.64
CA GLU A 22 -6.86 -0.22 13.41
C GLU A 22 -6.57 0.17 14.86
N LYS A 23 -5.51 -0.37 15.44
CA LYS A 23 -5.06 0.05 16.77
C LYS A 23 -4.62 1.51 16.80
N ALA A 24 -4.16 2.02 15.70
CA ALA A 24 -3.76 3.42 15.57
C ALA A 24 -4.95 4.35 15.26
N GLY A 25 -6.16 3.81 15.20
CA GLY A 25 -7.37 4.60 15.01
C GLY A 25 -7.86 4.71 13.57
N HIS A 26 -7.24 4.00 12.64
CA HIS A 26 -7.65 4.05 11.24
C HIS A 26 -8.70 2.98 10.93
N GLN A 27 -9.49 3.20 9.88
CA GLN A 27 -10.39 2.19 9.34
C GLN A 27 -9.72 1.56 8.13
N VAL A 28 -9.72 0.23 8.06
CA VAL A 28 -8.98 -0.51 7.05
C VAL A 28 -9.92 -1.44 6.27
N LEU A 29 -9.81 -1.38 4.95
CA LEU A 29 -10.42 -2.33 4.04
C LEU A 29 -9.32 -3.18 3.42
N GLU A 30 -9.60 -4.45 3.21
CA GLU A 30 -8.63 -5.40 2.69
C GLU A 30 -8.98 -5.80 1.27
N ALA A 31 -7.95 -5.97 0.44
CA ALA A 31 -8.07 -6.54 -0.89
C ALA A 31 -6.94 -7.54 -1.09
N SER A 32 -7.24 -8.68 -1.70
CA SER A 32 -6.26 -9.73 -1.93
C SER A 32 -5.47 -9.55 -3.23
N ASP A 33 -5.91 -8.65 -4.09
CA ASP A 33 -5.24 -8.36 -5.36
C ASP A 33 -5.52 -6.94 -5.82
N GLY A 34 -4.81 -6.54 -6.89
CA GLY A 34 -4.93 -5.20 -7.43
C GLY A 34 -6.31 -4.86 -7.97
N ASP A 35 -6.96 -5.81 -8.63
CA ASP A 35 -8.30 -5.57 -9.19
C ASP A 35 -9.32 -5.33 -8.09
N ALA A 36 -9.27 -6.12 -7.03
CA ALA A 36 -10.15 -5.93 -5.88
C ALA A 36 -9.89 -4.57 -5.21
N GLY A 37 -8.62 -4.18 -5.11
CA GLY A 37 -8.26 -2.88 -4.54
C GLY A 37 -8.77 -1.71 -5.36
N LEU A 38 -8.65 -1.80 -6.69
CA LEU A 38 -9.15 -0.76 -7.59
C LEU A 38 -10.67 -0.63 -7.50
N LYS A 39 -11.36 -1.76 -7.38
CA LYS A 39 -12.81 -1.76 -7.21
C LYS A 39 -13.20 -1.07 -5.91
N LEU A 40 -12.51 -1.36 -4.81
CA LEU A 40 -12.75 -0.69 -3.54
C LEU A 40 -12.51 0.81 -3.63
N LEU A 41 -11.46 1.24 -4.34
CA LEU A 41 -11.20 2.66 -4.55
C LEU A 41 -12.36 3.34 -5.25
N ALA A 42 -12.88 2.71 -6.30
CA ALA A 42 -14.00 3.27 -7.06
C ALA A 42 -15.27 3.38 -6.22
N GLU A 43 -15.48 2.43 -5.31
CA GLU A 43 -16.68 2.36 -4.49
C GLU A 43 -16.64 3.24 -3.24
N THR A 44 -15.45 3.49 -2.69
CA THR A 44 -15.32 4.10 -1.36
C THR A 44 -14.74 5.50 -1.35
N GLY A 45 -14.01 5.88 -2.38
CA GLY A 45 -13.34 7.17 -2.40
C GLY A 45 -12.20 7.31 -1.39
N VAL A 46 -11.65 6.20 -0.91
CA VAL A 46 -10.50 6.21 -0.01
C VAL A 46 -9.31 6.87 -0.70
N THR A 47 -8.49 7.61 0.06
CA THR A 47 -7.38 8.38 -0.50
C THR A 47 -6.00 7.83 -0.17
N LEU A 48 -5.91 6.75 0.62
CA LEU A 48 -4.64 6.13 0.96
C LEU A 48 -4.71 4.62 0.73
N VAL A 49 -3.76 4.11 -0.06
CA VAL A 49 -3.63 2.69 -0.36
C VAL A 49 -2.24 2.22 0.05
N ILE A 50 -2.19 1.07 0.72
CA ILE A 50 -0.94 0.35 0.95
C ILE A 50 -1.00 -0.90 0.10
N THR A 51 -0.06 -1.06 -0.82
CA THR A 51 -0.06 -2.22 -1.72
C THR A 51 1.29 -2.90 -1.76
N ASP A 52 1.26 -4.23 -1.68
CA ASP A 52 2.44 -5.03 -1.99
C ASP A 52 2.66 -4.93 -3.49
N ILE A 53 3.91 -4.69 -3.90
CA ILE A 53 4.27 -4.57 -5.30
C ILE A 53 4.86 -5.86 -5.87
N PHE A 54 5.10 -6.85 -5.03
CA PHE A 54 5.62 -8.14 -5.46
C PHE A 54 4.62 -9.24 -5.07
N MET A 55 3.68 -9.50 -5.98
CA MET A 55 2.64 -10.50 -5.78
C MET A 55 2.70 -11.52 -6.91
N PRO A 56 2.90 -12.83 -6.61
CA PRO A 56 2.95 -13.87 -7.65
C PRO A 56 1.69 -13.84 -8.53
N GLY A 57 1.89 -13.88 -9.84
CA GLY A 57 0.79 -13.85 -10.79
C GLY A 57 0.15 -12.49 -11.00
N GLN A 58 0.65 -11.47 -10.33
CA GLN A 58 0.14 -10.10 -10.44
C GLN A 58 1.31 -9.13 -10.45
N ASP A 59 1.10 -7.98 -11.04
CA ASP A 59 2.12 -6.94 -11.08
C ASP A 59 1.64 -5.74 -10.26
N GLY A 60 2.22 -5.58 -9.08
CA GLY A 60 1.90 -4.46 -8.19
C GLY A 60 2.28 -3.11 -8.78
N ILE A 61 3.28 -3.06 -9.66
CA ILE A 61 3.65 -1.83 -10.36
C ILE A 61 2.53 -1.43 -11.31
N VAL A 62 1.93 -2.38 -12.01
CA VAL A 62 0.77 -2.08 -12.88
C VAL A 62 -0.38 -1.53 -12.04
N THR A 63 -0.64 -2.11 -10.87
CA THR A 63 -1.67 -1.61 -9.96
C THR A 63 -1.37 -0.18 -9.53
N LEU A 64 -0.13 0.10 -9.15
CA LEU A 64 0.28 1.45 -8.76
C LEU A 64 0.04 2.45 -9.90
N ARG A 65 0.44 2.11 -11.11
CA ARG A 65 0.25 2.98 -12.27
C ARG A 65 -1.24 3.22 -12.54
N ARG A 66 -2.06 2.19 -12.43
CA ARG A 66 -3.50 2.33 -12.62
C ARG A 66 -4.12 3.25 -11.57
N ILE A 67 -3.70 3.12 -10.31
CA ILE A 67 -4.17 4.01 -9.25
C ILE A 67 -3.85 5.45 -9.60
N GLN A 68 -2.63 5.72 -10.01
CA GLN A 68 -2.21 7.08 -10.31
C GLN A 68 -2.94 7.67 -11.51
N LYS A 69 -3.23 6.84 -12.52
CA LYS A 69 -3.92 7.30 -13.72
C LYS A 69 -5.42 7.50 -13.46
N GLU A 70 -6.05 6.55 -12.77
CA GLU A 70 -7.50 6.52 -12.58
C GLU A 70 -7.94 7.26 -11.31
N PHE A 71 -7.06 7.37 -10.32
CA PHE A 71 -7.37 7.98 -9.03
C PHE A 71 -6.23 8.92 -8.61
N PRO A 72 -6.02 10.02 -9.32
CA PRO A 72 -4.83 10.86 -9.11
C PRO A 72 -4.74 11.51 -7.72
N GLY A 73 -5.81 11.57 -6.97
CA GLY A 73 -5.81 12.08 -5.60
C GLY A 73 -5.41 11.06 -4.55
N VAL A 74 -5.20 9.80 -4.93
CA VAL A 74 -4.86 8.74 -3.99
C VAL A 74 -3.35 8.68 -3.77
N ARG A 75 -2.96 8.61 -2.49
CA ARG A 75 -1.56 8.39 -2.10
C ARG A 75 -1.33 6.90 -1.95
N VAL A 76 -0.17 6.43 -2.38
CA VAL A 76 0.18 5.01 -2.31
C VAL A 76 1.45 4.81 -1.51
N ILE A 77 1.39 3.86 -0.58
CA ILE A 77 2.57 3.32 0.10
C ILE A 77 2.84 1.97 -0.53
N ALA A 78 3.99 1.81 -1.15
CA ALA A 78 4.39 0.56 -1.79
C ALA A 78 5.19 -0.29 -0.81
N VAL A 79 4.84 -1.56 -0.71
CA VAL A 79 5.51 -2.51 0.17
C VAL A 79 6.20 -3.57 -0.69
N SER A 80 7.48 -3.81 -0.45
CA SER A 80 8.26 -4.78 -1.19
C SER A 80 8.87 -5.82 -0.28
N GLY A 81 8.59 -7.11 -0.55
CA GLY A 81 9.29 -8.22 0.09
C GLY A 81 10.59 -8.55 -0.64
N GLY A 82 10.72 -8.10 -1.89
CA GLY A 82 11.82 -8.51 -2.73
C GLY A 82 11.77 -10.00 -3.04
N ASP A 83 12.82 -10.49 -3.68
CA ASP A 83 12.99 -11.92 -3.84
C ASP A 83 13.90 -12.46 -2.73
N SER A 84 14.00 -13.78 -2.62
CA SER A 84 14.83 -14.43 -1.60
C SER A 84 16.32 -14.18 -1.80
N THR A 85 16.73 -13.76 -2.98
CA THR A 85 18.13 -13.48 -3.29
C THR A 85 18.53 -12.03 -3.04
N GLY A 86 17.54 -11.16 -2.81
CA GLY A 86 17.77 -9.74 -2.64
C GLY A 86 18.15 -9.00 -3.91
N ARG A 87 18.04 -9.65 -5.07
CA ARG A 87 18.44 -9.03 -6.35
C ARG A 87 17.44 -8.01 -6.87
N ILE A 88 16.17 -8.22 -6.55
CA ILE A 88 15.09 -7.35 -7.03
C ILE A 88 14.64 -6.46 -5.89
N ASP A 89 14.78 -5.16 -6.09
CA ASP A 89 14.25 -4.18 -5.16
C ASP A 89 13.32 -3.26 -5.94
N LEU A 90 12.02 -3.55 -5.85
CA LEU A 90 10.99 -2.82 -6.57
C LEU A 90 10.62 -1.49 -5.90
N ARG A 91 11.19 -1.20 -4.71
CA ARG A 91 10.90 0.07 -4.03
C ARG A 91 11.34 1.27 -4.87
N LYS A 92 12.52 1.17 -5.47
CA LYS A 92 13.04 2.25 -6.29
C LYS A 92 12.16 2.51 -7.50
N ASP A 93 11.69 1.44 -8.15
CA ASP A 93 10.79 1.57 -9.28
C ASP A 93 9.45 2.17 -8.86
N ALA A 94 8.94 1.77 -7.69
CA ALA A 94 7.69 2.32 -7.16
C ALA A 94 7.83 3.82 -6.86
N GLU A 95 8.97 4.26 -6.33
CA GLU A 95 9.24 5.67 -6.09
C GLU A 95 9.24 6.47 -7.40
N LEU A 96 9.89 5.92 -8.43
CA LEU A 96 9.92 6.55 -9.74
C LEU A 96 8.53 6.67 -10.36
N LEU A 97 7.62 5.76 -10.01
CA LEU A 97 6.24 5.79 -10.48
C LEU A 97 5.33 6.61 -9.56
N GLY A 98 5.89 7.26 -8.52
CA GLY A 98 5.15 8.22 -7.73
C GLY A 98 4.54 7.68 -6.45
N ALA A 99 4.98 6.54 -5.93
CA ALA A 99 4.59 6.12 -4.59
C ALA A 99 5.06 7.14 -3.57
N ALA A 100 4.19 7.50 -2.62
CA ALA A 100 4.50 8.52 -1.63
C ALA A 100 5.55 8.04 -0.64
N ARG A 101 5.52 6.75 -0.30
CA ARG A 101 6.47 6.11 0.60
C ARG A 101 6.67 4.66 0.16
N THR A 102 7.78 4.08 0.56
CA THR A 102 8.04 2.66 0.33
C THR A 102 8.48 2.01 1.63
N LEU A 103 8.08 0.75 1.82
CA LEU A 103 8.48 -0.07 2.96
C LEU A 103 9.02 -1.39 2.46
N ARG A 104 10.03 -1.91 3.14
CA ARG A 104 10.58 -3.23 2.83
C ARG A 104 10.20 -4.22 3.92
N LYS A 105 9.66 -5.36 3.52
CA LYS A 105 9.39 -6.47 4.45
C LYS A 105 10.68 -7.16 4.85
N PRO A 106 10.84 -7.60 6.10
CA PRO A 106 9.93 -7.32 7.20
C PRO A 106 10.09 -5.91 7.74
N PHE A 107 9.02 -5.33 8.23
CA PHE A 107 9.07 -4.02 8.86
C PHE A 107 8.39 -4.08 10.23
N ALA A 108 8.80 -3.20 11.14
CA ALA A 108 8.20 -3.11 12.45
C ALA A 108 6.85 -2.39 12.37
N PRO A 109 5.90 -2.69 13.27
CA PRO A 109 4.64 -1.96 13.32
C PRO A 109 4.82 -0.44 13.39
N ALA A 110 5.83 0.04 14.11
CA ALA A 110 6.11 1.47 14.21
C ALA A 110 6.50 2.08 12.87
N GLU A 111 7.20 1.32 12.02
CA GLU A 111 7.57 1.78 10.69
C GLU A 111 6.33 1.96 9.81
N LEU A 112 5.40 1.00 9.88
CA LEU A 112 4.15 1.09 9.13
C LEU A 112 3.33 2.30 9.58
N ARG A 113 3.17 2.49 10.90
CA ARG A 113 2.44 3.64 11.44
C ARG A 113 3.07 4.95 11.01
N ARG A 114 4.40 5.04 11.07
CA ARG A 114 5.11 6.25 10.68
C ARG A 114 4.89 6.57 9.20
N ALA A 115 4.98 5.55 8.34
CA ALA A 115 4.77 5.74 6.90
C ALA A 115 3.37 6.28 6.62
N VAL A 116 2.35 5.75 7.30
CA VAL A 116 0.98 6.22 7.16
C VAL A 116 0.86 7.67 7.65
N GLU A 117 1.38 7.98 8.82
CA GLU A 117 1.31 9.33 9.38
C GLU A 117 2.01 10.36 8.48
N GLU A 118 3.19 10.03 7.97
CA GLU A 118 3.92 10.91 7.07
C GLU A 118 3.18 11.12 5.76
N THR A 119 2.56 10.06 5.24
CA THR A 119 1.79 10.16 4.00
C THR A 119 0.54 11.01 4.19
N LEU A 120 -0.16 10.83 5.30
CA LEU A 120 -1.35 11.63 5.61
C LEU A 120 -0.98 13.10 5.80
N ALA A 121 0.19 13.40 6.35
CA ALA A 121 0.65 14.78 6.51
C ALA A 121 0.86 15.50 5.18
N LEU A 122 1.11 14.77 4.10
CA LEU A 122 1.24 15.36 2.77
C LEU A 122 -0.07 15.99 2.29
N ASP A 123 -1.20 15.49 2.77
CA ASP A 123 -2.52 15.96 2.34
C ASP A 123 -3.01 17.18 3.10
N THR A 124 -2.29 17.64 4.10
CA THR A 124 -2.69 18.78 4.94
C THR A 124 -2.07 20.10 4.51
N ARG A 125 -1.42 20.13 3.39
CA ARG A 125 -0.78 21.35 2.86
C ARG A 125 -1.76 22.28 2.19
#